data_065e29a93b30bb3ce357636a3774ec54
#
_entry.id   065e29a93b30bb3ce357636a3774ec54
#
_cell.length_a   1.000
_cell.length_b   1.000
_cell.length_c   1.000
_cell.angle_alpha   90.00
_cell.angle_beta   90.00
_cell.angle_gamma   90.00
#
_symmetry.space_group_name_H-M   'P 1'
#
loop_
_entity.id
_entity.type
_entity.pdbx_description
1 polymer ?
#
loop_
_entity_poly.entity_id
_entity_poly.type
_entity_poly.pdbx_seq_one_letter_code
_entity_poly.pdbx_strand_id
1 'polypeptide(L)'
;NALEAEGVITAYIPNPYLEPMTLLLAVADELGLQYPENVNQHQLLKLLTHFLIETHGGGDKRVVLCLDEAQAMPIESLEALRLLSNLETESRKLLQVVLFGQPELDVKLDDPSIRQLKQRITFACNLDALNVQDLEHYLAHRLAIAGYRGPRLFARDAVRRLFRASRGVPRVVNILAHKALMAGFGEGARYITDKYIRFAVADTESARARSGTVRLHWLRLGALLALLAASASALVWAHWI
;
A
#
# COMPACT_ATOMS: atom_id res chain seq x y z
N ASN A 1 -14.58 10.26 -2.30
CA ASN A 1 -15.67 11.11 -2.76
C ASN A 1 -15.21 12.44 -3.40
N ALA A 2 -13.89 12.69 -3.53
CA ALA A 2 -13.41 13.82 -4.34
C ALA A 2 -13.68 13.56 -5.84
N LEU A 3 -13.56 12.32 -6.29
CA LEU A 3 -13.80 11.92 -7.69
C LEU A 3 -15.27 12.01 -8.08
N GLU A 4 -16.20 11.74 -7.19
CA GLU A 4 -17.65 11.86 -7.45
C GLU A 4 -18.06 13.30 -7.75
N ALA A 5 -17.42 14.28 -7.07
CA ALA A 5 -17.64 15.70 -7.35
C ALA A 5 -17.20 16.12 -8.76
N GLU A 6 -16.34 15.33 -9.41
CA GLU A 6 -15.85 15.54 -10.78
C GLU A 6 -16.64 14.71 -11.83
N GLY A 7 -17.76 14.11 -11.45
CA GLY A 7 -18.56 13.28 -12.36
C GLY A 7 -17.95 11.90 -12.65
N VAL A 8 -17.10 11.39 -11.76
CA VAL A 8 -16.51 10.06 -11.86
C VAL A 8 -17.32 9.06 -11.07
N ILE A 9 -17.75 7.97 -11.71
CA ILE A 9 -18.36 6.82 -11.04
C ILE A 9 -17.22 5.87 -10.66
N THR A 10 -17.13 5.52 -9.37
CA THR A 10 -16.09 4.64 -8.86
C THR A 10 -16.67 3.30 -8.41
N ALA A 11 -16.08 2.20 -8.89
CA ALA A 11 -16.25 0.87 -8.33
C ALA A 11 -14.99 0.52 -7.53
N TYR A 12 -15.11 0.14 -6.26
CA TYR A 12 -13.97 -0.13 -5.38
C TYR A 12 -14.05 -1.54 -4.80
N ILE A 13 -13.04 -2.35 -5.10
CA ILE A 13 -12.92 -3.73 -4.60
C ILE A 13 -11.71 -3.81 -3.67
N PRO A 14 -11.92 -3.89 -2.34
CA PRO A 14 -10.86 -3.85 -1.33
C PRO A 14 -10.06 -5.15 -1.22
N ASN A 15 -10.61 -6.28 -1.67
CA ASN A 15 -9.94 -7.58 -1.65
C ASN A 15 -10.30 -8.38 -2.90
N PRO A 16 -9.51 -8.30 -3.97
CA PRO A 16 -9.78 -8.94 -5.25
C PRO A 16 -9.27 -10.38 -5.33
N TYR A 17 -9.12 -11.09 -4.21
CA TYR A 17 -8.85 -12.52 -4.21
C TYR A 17 -10.12 -13.29 -4.64
N LEU A 18 -10.51 -13.09 -5.89
CA LEU A 18 -11.76 -13.57 -6.48
C LEU A 18 -11.44 -14.33 -7.76
N GLU A 19 -12.18 -15.37 -8.04
CA GLU A 19 -12.18 -16.03 -9.35
C GLU A 19 -12.73 -15.07 -10.43
N PRO A 20 -12.42 -15.29 -11.73
CA PRO A 20 -12.80 -14.37 -12.79
C PRO A 20 -14.29 -14.01 -12.84
N MET A 21 -15.17 -15.00 -12.66
CA MET A 21 -16.62 -14.75 -12.68
C MET A 21 -17.06 -13.95 -11.46
N THR A 22 -16.55 -14.27 -10.28
CA THR A 22 -16.87 -13.57 -9.02
C THR A 22 -16.36 -12.14 -9.05
N LEU A 23 -15.20 -11.89 -9.67
CA LEU A 23 -14.68 -10.54 -9.87
C LEU A 23 -15.63 -9.70 -10.74
N LEU A 24 -16.13 -10.26 -11.85
CA LEU A 24 -17.07 -9.55 -12.73
C LEU A 24 -18.41 -9.26 -12.02
N LEU A 25 -18.88 -10.19 -11.19
CA LEU A 25 -20.07 -9.99 -10.36
C LEU A 25 -19.84 -8.85 -9.36
N ALA A 26 -18.71 -8.87 -8.65
CA ALA A 26 -18.36 -7.81 -7.71
C ALA A 26 -18.28 -6.43 -8.39
N VAL A 27 -17.75 -6.35 -9.61
CA VAL A 27 -17.75 -5.10 -10.40
C VAL A 27 -19.17 -4.67 -10.75
N ALA A 28 -20.05 -5.60 -11.14
CA ALA A 28 -21.44 -5.30 -11.44
C ALA A 28 -22.21 -4.81 -10.20
N ASP A 29 -21.99 -5.43 -9.05
CA ASP A 29 -22.59 -5.03 -7.78
C ASP A 29 -22.17 -3.62 -7.36
N GLU A 30 -20.86 -3.32 -7.43
CA GLU A 30 -20.32 -1.98 -7.13
C GLU A 30 -20.87 -0.89 -8.06
N LEU A 31 -21.19 -1.24 -9.31
CA LEU A 31 -21.83 -0.34 -10.27
C LEU A 31 -23.37 -0.31 -10.17
N GLY A 32 -23.96 -1.08 -9.22
CA GLY A 32 -25.41 -1.14 -8.99
C GLY A 32 -26.20 -1.83 -10.09
N LEU A 33 -25.57 -2.73 -10.86
CA LEU A 33 -26.22 -3.44 -11.96
C LEU A 33 -27.11 -4.57 -11.43
N GLN A 34 -28.29 -4.72 -12.04
CA GLN A 34 -29.16 -5.86 -11.80
C GLN A 34 -28.90 -6.94 -12.85
N TYR A 35 -28.73 -8.19 -12.39
CA TYR A 35 -28.50 -9.34 -13.28
C TYR A 35 -29.23 -10.59 -12.76
N PRO A 36 -29.58 -11.56 -13.64
CA PRO A 36 -30.21 -12.82 -13.23
C PRO A 36 -29.29 -13.69 -12.39
N GLU A 37 -29.83 -14.49 -11.45
CA GLU A 37 -29.07 -15.41 -10.61
C GLU A 37 -28.17 -16.39 -11.41
N ASN A 38 -28.61 -16.79 -12.60
CA ASN A 38 -27.88 -17.73 -13.48
C ASN A 38 -27.13 -17.00 -14.61
N VAL A 39 -26.68 -15.76 -14.39
CA VAL A 39 -25.93 -15.00 -15.39
C VAL A 39 -24.60 -15.68 -15.71
N ASN A 40 -24.28 -15.84 -16.98
CA ASN A 40 -22.97 -16.32 -17.40
C ASN A 40 -22.02 -15.15 -17.70
N GLN A 41 -20.73 -15.45 -17.83
CA GLN A 41 -19.67 -14.45 -18.04
C GLN A 41 -19.94 -13.57 -19.27
N HIS A 42 -20.42 -14.16 -20.38
CA HIS A 42 -20.69 -13.41 -21.60
C HIS A 42 -21.85 -12.41 -21.42
N GLN A 43 -22.92 -12.85 -20.75
CA GLN A 43 -24.07 -12.00 -20.44
C GLN A 43 -23.67 -10.84 -19.52
N LEU A 44 -22.86 -11.13 -18.51
CA LEU A 44 -22.40 -10.14 -17.55
C LEU A 44 -21.49 -9.09 -18.21
N LEU A 45 -20.54 -9.51 -19.05
CA LEU A 45 -19.72 -8.60 -19.86
C LEU A 45 -20.56 -7.73 -20.78
N LYS A 46 -21.63 -8.29 -21.39
CA LYS A 46 -22.56 -7.52 -22.22
C LYS A 46 -23.31 -6.47 -21.40
N LEU A 47 -23.78 -6.81 -20.20
CA LEU A 47 -24.44 -5.86 -19.29
C LEU A 47 -23.50 -4.74 -18.87
N LEU A 48 -22.28 -5.08 -18.47
CA LEU A 48 -21.24 -4.10 -18.13
C LEU A 48 -20.94 -3.17 -19.29
N THR A 49 -20.78 -3.72 -20.51
CA THR A 49 -20.52 -2.92 -21.71
C THR A 49 -21.67 -1.95 -22.00
N HIS A 50 -22.91 -2.41 -21.91
CA HIS A 50 -24.09 -1.58 -22.14
C HIS A 50 -24.17 -0.42 -21.13
N PHE A 51 -24.00 -0.73 -19.85
CA PHE A 51 -23.96 0.29 -18.80
C PHE A 51 -22.87 1.34 -19.05
N LEU A 52 -21.66 0.91 -19.41
CA LEU A 52 -20.55 1.81 -19.68
C LEU A 52 -20.83 2.71 -20.90
N ILE A 53 -21.43 2.19 -21.95
CA ILE A 53 -21.83 2.97 -23.15
C ILE A 53 -22.89 4.00 -22.77
N GLU A 54 -23.95 3.61 -22.05
CA GLU A 54 -25.01 4.51 -21.62
C GLU A 54 -24.49 5.62 -20.71
N THR A 55 -23.59 5.26 -19.78
CA THR A 55 -22.97 6.21 -18.85
C THR A 55 -22.17 7.29 -19.59
N HIS A 56 -21.44 6.91 -20.65
CA HIS A 56 -20.71 7.86 -21.48
C HIS A 56 -21.61 8.65 -22.43
N GLY A 57 -22.70 8.05 -22.93
CA GLY A 57 -23.64 8.69 -23.83
C GLY A 57 -24.53 9.75 -23.17
N GLY A 58 -24.77 9.62 -21.87
CA GLY A 58 -25.62 10.51 -21.06
C GLY A 58 -24.91 11.73 -20.44
N GLY A 59 -23.62 11.91 -20.68
CA GLY A 59 -22.82 13.00 -20.11
C GLY A 59 -21.33 12.61 -20.08
N ASP A 60 -20.44 13.54 -19.74
CA ASP A 60 -18.98 13.30 -19.70
C ASP A 60 -18.56 12.51 -18.43
N LYS A 61 -19.38 11.53 -18.02
CA LYS A 61 -19.12 10.70 -16.85
C LYS A 61 -18.09 9.63 -17.19
N ARG A 62 -17.09 9.49 -16.33
CA ARG A 62 -16.03 8.46 -16.43
C ARG A 62 -16.27 7.39 -15.40
N VAL A 63 -16.00 6.14 -15.74
CA VAL A 63 -16.08 5.01 -14.81
C VAL A 63 -14.66 4.52 -14.48
N VAL A 64 -14.35 4.43 -13.19
CA VAL A 64 -13.05 4.01 -12.67
C VAL A 64 -13.24 2.80 -11.75
N LEU A 65 -12.60 1.70 -12.09
CA LEU A 65 -12.52 0.50 -11.26
C LEU A 65 -11.20 0.54 -10.46
N CYS A 66 -11.30 0.61 -9.16
CA CYS A 66 -10.18 0.56 -8.23
C CYS A 66 -10.10 -0.82 -7.57
N LEU A 67 -8.98 -1.49 -7.72
CA LEU A 67 -8.70 -2.80 -7.11
C LEU A 67 -7.55 -2.64 -6.12
N ASP A 68 -7.83 -2.83 -4.83
CA ASP A 68 -6.81 -2.74 -3.78
C ASP A 68 -6.24 -4.13 -3.49
N GLU A 69 -5.02 -4.21 -2.95
CA GLU A 69 -4.30 -5.47 -2.70
C GLU A 69 -4.21 -6.38 -3.96
N ALA A 70 -4.03 -5.79 -5.14
CA ALA A 70 -4.08 -6.50 -6.43
C ALA A 70 -3.02 -7.61 -6.57
N GLN A 71 -1.94 -7.62 -5.76
CA GLN A 71 -1.00 -8.75 -5.70
C GLN A 71 -1.66 -10.04 -5.21
N ALA A 72 -2.80 -9.96 -4.50
CA ALA A 72 -3.55 -11.14 -4.05
C ALA A 72 -4.38 -11.80 -5.16
N MET A 73 -4.62 -11.11 -6.28
CA MET A 73 -5.44 -11.65 -7.38
C MET A 73 -4.84 -12.92 -8.00
N PRO A 74 -5.65 -13.94 -8.30
CA PRO A 74 -5.27 -15.02 -9.21
C PRO A 74 -4.86 -14.49 -10.59
N ILE A 75 -3.98 -15.21 -11.28
CA ILE A 75 -3.53 -14.83 -12.64
C ILE A 75 -4.72 -14.79 -13.62
N GLU A 76 -5.62 -15.74 -13.50
CA GLU A 76 -6.83 -15.84 -14.29
C GLU A 76 -7.74 -14.61 -14.13
N SER A 77 -7.78 -14.05 -12.94
CA SER A 77 -8.58 -12.85 -12.65
C SER A 77 -7.90 -11.58 -13.17
N LEU A 78 -6.56 -11.52 -13.15
CA LEU A 78 -5.82 -10.46 -13.85
C LEU A 78 -6.05 -10.52 -15.36
N GLU A 79 -6.13 -11.72 -15.94
CA GLU A 79 -6.47 -11.88 -17.37
C GLU A 79 -7.93 -11.47 -17.65
N ALA A 80 -8.87 -11.71 -16.72
CA ALA A 80 -10.24 -11.20 -16.84
C ALA A 80 -10.30 -9.68 -16.86
N LEU A 81 -9.43 -8.99 -16.12
CA LEU A 81 -9.30 -7.51 -16.20
C LEU A 81 -8.88 -7.05 -17.58
N ARG A 82 -8.08 -7.81 -18.31
CA ARG A 82 -7.74 -7.51 -19.71
C ARG A 82 -8.99 -7.42 -20.57
N LEU A 83 -9.97 -8.33 -20.37
CA LEU A 83 -11.24 -8.28 -21.07
C LEU A 83 -12.02 -7.00 -20.74
N LEU A 84 -12.08 -6.62 -19.46
CA LEU A 84 -12.70 -5.36 -19.04
C LEU A 84 -11.98 -4.13 -19.60
N SER A 85 -10.64 -4.15 -19.63
CA SER A 85 -9.84 -3.05 -20.18
C SER A 85 -9.97 -2.88 -21.70
N ASN A 86 -10.54 -3.89 -22.39
CA ASN A 86 -10.87 -3.84 -23.81
C ASN A 86 -12.21 -3.16 -24.11
N LEU A 87 -12.97 -2.80 -23.07
CA LEU A 87 -14.24 -2.13 -23.26
C LEU A 87 -13.96 -0.68 -23.69
N GLU A 88 -13.96 -0.47 -24.99
CA GLU A 88 -13.70 0.82 -25.63
C GLU A 88 -14.64 1.02 -26.82
N THR A 89 -14.92 2.27 -27.14
CA THR A 89 -15.50 2.67 -28.43
C THR A 89 -14.37 3.04 -29.39
N GLU A 90 -14.69 3.28 -30.68
CA GLU A 90 -13.69 3.71 -31.68
C GLU A 90 -12.84 4.93 -31.23
N SER A 91 -13.36 5.76 -30.32
CA SER A 91 -12.72 7.02 -29.91
C SER A 91 -12.38 7.13 -28.42
N ARG A 92 -12.91 6.25 -27.51
CA ARG A 92 -12.77 6.42 -26.06
C ARG A 92 -12.71 5.10 -25.31
N LYS A 93 -11.88 5.05 -24.24
CA LYS A 93 -11.93 3.98 -23.23
C LYS A 93 -13.12 4.19 -22.31
N LEU A 94 -13.97 3.17 -22.19
CA LEU A 94 -15.19 3.22 -21.38
C LEU A 94 -14.91 2.97 -19.89
N LEU A 95 -13.88 2.19 -19.56
CA LEU A 95 -13.49 1.84 -18.20
C LEU A 95 -12.01 2.14 -17.98
N GLN A 96 -11.70 2.85 -16.92
CA GLN A 96 -10.35 3.02 -16.41
C GLN A 96 -10.14 2.06 -15.24
N VAL A 97 -9.06 1.28 -15.28
CA VAL A 97 -8.71 0.34 -14.20
C VAL A 97 -7.49 0.86 -13.48
N VAL A 98 -7.57 0.92 -12.16
CA VAL A 98 -6.47 1.30 -11.27
C VAL A 98 -6.17 0.14 -10.34
N LEU A 99 -4.95 -0.36 -10.38
CA LEU A 99 -4.47 -1.42 -9.51
C LEU A 99 -3.61 -0.81 -8.40
N PHE A 100 -4.00 -1.01 -7.16
CA PHE A 100 -3.16 -0.74 -6.00
C PHE A 100 -2.61 -2.06 -5.50
N GLY A 101 -1.30 -2.14 -5.29
CA GLY A 101 -0.68 -3.39 -4.85
C GLY A 101 0.68 -3.18 -4.23
N GLN A 102 1.18 -4.22 -3.59
CA GLN A 102 2.52 -4.31 -3.06
C GLN A 102 3.52 -4.64 -4.20
N PRO A 103 4.85 -4.52 -3.98
CA PRO A 103 5.85 -4.78 -5.03
C PRO A 103 5.77 -6.18 -5.67
N GLU A 104 5.14 -7.14 -4.98
CA GLU A 104 4.85 -8.48 -5.49
C GLU A 104 3.92 -8.47 -6.71
N LEU A 105 3.11 -7.39 -6.87
CA LEU A 105 2.30 -7.19 -8.06
C LEU A 105 3.16 -7.04 -9.31
N ASP A 106 4.26 -6.31 -9.22
CA ASP A 106 5.17 -6.10 -10.36
C ASP A 106 5.75 -7.44 -10.82
N VAL A 107 6.17 -8.29 -9.86
CA VAL A 107 6.66 -9.64 -10.16
C VAL A 107 5.58 -10.49 -10.83
N LYS A 108 4.34 -10.40 -10.34
CA LYS A 108 3.21 -11.11 -10.92
C LYS A 108 2.87 -10.62 -12.33
N LEU A 109 2.93 -9.32 -12.58
CA LEU A 109 2.69 -8.71 -13.89
C LEU A 109 3.79 -9.07 -14.92
N ASP A 110 4.93 -9.59 -14.49
CA ASP A 110 5.98 -10.11 -15.37
C ASP A 110 5.72 -11.55 -15.88
N ASP A 111 4.66 -12.21 -15.38
CA ASP A 111 4.27 -13.53 -15.86
C ASP A 111 3.91 -13.48 -17.36
N PRO A 112 4.49 -14.39 -18.19
CA PRO A 112 4.22 -14.42 -19.63
C PRO A 112 2.73 -14.57 -19.98
N SER A 113 1.94 -15.24 -19.14
CA SER A 113 0.51 -15.50 -19.37
C SER A 113 -0.33 -14.23 -19.38
N ILE A 114 0.09 -13.19 -18.63
CA ILE A 114 -0.62 -11.90 -18.55
C ILE A 114 0.12 -10.73 -19.20
N ARG A 115 1.08 -11.05 -20.08
CA ARG A 115 1.86 -10.03 -20.82
C ARG A 115 0.99 -8.99 -21.53
N GLN A 116 -0.17 -9.41 -22.05
CA GLN A 116 -1.09 -8.50 -22.75
C GLN A 116 -1.73 -7.48 -21.79
N LEU A 117 -2.00 -7.86 -20.54
CA LEU A 117 -2.46 -6.92 -19.51
C LEU A 117 -1.36 -5.91 -19.20
N LYS A 118 -0.12 -6.37 -18.97
CA LYS A 118 1.02 -5.49 -18.70
C LYS A 118 1.24 -4.44 -19.79
N GLN A 119 1.08 -4.81 -21.07
CA GLN A 119 1.20 -3.89 -22.21
C GLN A 119 0.13 -2.79 -22.23
N ARG A 120 -0.98 -2.97 -21.50
CA ARG A 120 -2.07 -1.98 -21.39
C ARG A 120 -1.89 -1.00 -20.23
N ILE A 121 -0.95 -1.26 -19.34
CA ILE A 121 -0.62 -0.34 -18.25
C ILE A 121 0.06 0.88 -18.85
N THR A 122 -0.64 2.00 -18.83
CA THR A 122 -0.16 3.28 -19.39
C THR A 122 0.67 4.05 -18.37
N PHE A 123 0.31 3.94 -17.09
CA PHE A 123 0.98 4.65 -15.99
C PHE A 123 1.27 3.68 -14.85
N ALA A 124 2.47 3.75 -14.31
CA ALA A 124 2.87 3.08 -13.09
C ALA A 124 3.54 4.11 -12.16
N CYS A 125 3.22 4.06 -10.89
CA CYS A 125 3.76 4.96 -9.89
C CYS A 125 4.06 4.19 -8.62
N ASN A 126 5.28 4.29 -8.13
CA ASN A 126 5.66 3.73 -6.85
C ASN A 126 5.43 4.77 -5.75
N LEU A 127 4.72 4.37 -4.69
CA LEU A 127 4.51 5.19 -3.51
C LEU A 127 5.63 4.91 -2.51
N ASP A 128 6.59 5.81 -2.44
CA ASP A 128 7.68 5.74 -1.49
C ASP A 128 7.23 6.08 -0.06
N ALA A 129 8.05 5.69 0.91
CA ALA A 129 7.87 6.13 2.28
C ALA A 129 8.02 7.67 2.37
N LEU A 130 7.29 8.28 3.31
CA LEU A 130 7.36 9.72 3.57
C LEU A 130 8.78 10.14 3.93
N ASN A 131 9.26 11.24 3.38
CA ASN A 131 10.47 11.89 3.89
C ASN A 131 10.16 12.71 5.17
N VAL A 132 11.16 13.34 5.78
CA VAL A 132 10.97 14.06 7.06
C VAL A 132 10.01 15.24 6.92
N GLN A 133 10.04 15.93 5.79
CA GLN A 133 9.18 17.11 5.55
C GLN A 133 7.74 16.66 5.30
N ASP A 134 7.57 15.64 4.46
CA ASP A 134 6.25 15.05 4.18
C ASP A 134 5.61 14.45 5.44
N LEU A 135 6.42 13.83 6.30
CA LEU A 135 5.95 13.31 7.59
C LEU A 135 5.44 14.43 8.50
N GLU A 136 6.08 15.59 8.51
CA GLU A 136 5.60 16.74 9.29
C GLU A 136 4.26 17.26 8.76
N HIS A 137 4.12 17.40 7.44
CA HIS A 137 2.87 17.78 6.79
C HIS A 137 1.77 16.73 7.02
N TYR A 138 2.13 15.46 6.90
CA TYR A 138 1.21 14.34 7.16
C TYR A 138 0.64 14.36 8.58
N LEU A 139 1.49 14.55 9.60
CA LEU A 139 1.05 14.66 11.00
C LEU A 139 0.12 15.85 11.21
N ALA A 140 0.48 17.03 10.65
CA ALA A 140 -0.34 18.23 10.76
C ALA A 140 -1.72 18.02 10.10
N HIS A 141 -1.74 17.41 8.91
CA HIS A 141 -2.98 17.10 8.20
C HIS A 141 -3.86 16.11 8.99
N ARG A 142 -3.29 15.03 9.52
CA ARG A 142 -4.01 14.05 10.33
C ARG A 142 -4.60 14.65 11.59
N LEU A 143 -3.86 15.54 12.27
CA LEU A 143 -4.35 16.27 13.44
C LEU A 143 -5.49 17.23 13.09
N ALA A 144 -5.38 17.94 11.95
CA ALA A 144 -6.43 18.86 11.48
C ALA A 144 -7.73 18.12 11.15
N ILE A 145 -7.65 16.94 10.48
CA ILE A 145 -8.83 16.07 10.23
C ILE A 145 -9.46 15.59 11.55
N ALA A 146 -8.62 15.27 12.56
CA ALA A 146 -9.11 14.91 13.90
C ALA A 146 -9.68 16.09 14.70
N GLY A 147 -9.76 17.29 14.11
CA GLY A 147 -10.33 18.48 14.75
C GLY A 147 -9.34 19.32 15.56
N TYR A 148 -8.05 18.97 15.59
CA TYR A 148 -7.06 19.77 16.30
C TYR A 148 -6.79 21.10 15.56
N ARG A 149 -6.98 22.23 16.24
CA ARG A 149 -6.81 23.59 15.72
C ARG A 149 -5.71 24.36 16.45
N GLY A 150 -4.96 23.68 17.33
CA GLY A 150 -3.90 24.30 18.12
C GLY A 150 -2.59 24.48 17.33
N PRO A 151 -1.55 25.02 18.00
CA PRO A 151 -0.22 25.16 17.43
C PRO A 151 0.43 23.79 17.20
N ARG A 152 1.64 23.79 16.62
CA ARG A 152 2.41 22.58 16.37
C ARG A 152 2.49 21.71 17.64
N LEU A 153 1.94 20.49 17.58
CA LEU A 153 1.86 19.57 18.71
C LEU A 153 3.14 18.71 18.85
N PHE A 154 3.69 18.25 17.73
CA PHE A 154 4.93 17.47 17.72
C PHE A 154 6.14 18.39 17.60
N ALA A 155 7.05 18.35 18.58
CA ALA A 155 8.31 19.06 18.55
C ALA A 155 9.23 18.54 17.41
N ARG A 156 10.19 19.36 16.96
CA ARG A 156 11.08 18.98 15.85
C ARG A 156 11.92 17.73 16.12
N ASP A 157 12.36 17.54 17.36
CA ASP A 157 13.10 16.37 17.82
C ASP A 157 12.23 15.11 17.79
N ALA A 158 10.95 15.22 18.19
CA ALA A 158 9.97 14.16 18.12
C ALA A 158 9.72 13.71 16.66
N VAL A 159 9.53 14.65 15.72
CA VAL A 159 9.34 14.33 14.30
C VAL A 159 10.56 13.60 13.74
N ARG A 160 11.77 14.06 14.03
CA ARG A 160 13.01 13.40 13.58
C ARG A 160 13.16 11.99 14.14
N ARG A 161 12.79 11.78 15.40
CA ARG A 161 12.83 10.45 16.02
C ARG A 161 11.75 9.55 15.44
N LEU A 162 10.54 10.07 15.27
CA LEU A 162 9.42 9.36 14.66
C LEU A 162 9.78 8.88 13.25
N PHE A 163 10.39 9.76 12.44
CA PHE A 163 10.89 9.40 11.12
C PHE A 163 11.91 8.27 11.17
N ARG A 164 12.92 8.37 12.05
CA ARG A 164 13.94 7.32 12.20
C ARG A 164 13.34 5.97 12.63
N ALA A 165 12.36 5.99 13.52
CA ALA A 165 11.72 4.79 14.01
C ALA A 165 10.76 4.16 12.99
N SER A 166 9.98 4.98 12.28
CA SER A 166 8.98 4.54 11.30
C SER A 166 9.57 4.31 9.91
N ARG A 167 10.75 4.89 9.60
CA ARG A 167 11.33 5.00 8.25
C ARG A 167 10.38 5.66 7.25
N GLY A 168 9.50 6.54 7.73
CA GLY A 168 8.51 7.20 6.92
C GLY A 168 7.30 6.36 6.52
N VAL A 169 7.19 5.11 6.98
CA VAL A 169 6.05 4.24 6.66
C VAL A 169 4.79 4.75 7.39
N PRO A 170 3.73 5.21 6.68
CA PRO A 170 2.58 5.89 7.28
C PRO A 170 1.87 5.07 8.35
N ARG A 171 1.72 3.76 8.15
CA ARG A 171 1.12 2.86 9.14
C ARG A 171 1.89 2.86 10.47
N VAL A 172 3.23 2.79 10.40
CA VAL A 172 4.10 2.81 11.59
C VAL A 172 4.10 4.19 12.22
N VAL A 173 4.11 5.26 11.41
CA VAL A 173 3.96 6.65 11.88
C VAL A 173 2.69 6.79 12.71
N ASN A 174 1.56 6.34 12.21
CA ASN A 174 0.27 6.45 12.91
C ASN A 174 0.29 5.71 14.25
N ILE A 175 0.81 4.48 14.30
CA ILE A 175 0.90 3.69 15.54
C ILE A 175 1.76 4.42 16.57
N LEU A 176 2.96 4.85 16.19
CA LEU A 176 3.89 5.49 17.10
C LEU A 176 3.39 6.87 17.55
N ALA A 177 2.83 7.67 16.62
CA ALA A 177 2.26 8.98 16.93
C ALA A 177 1.08 8.86 17.90
N HIS A 178 0.17 7.90 17.66
CA HIS A 178 -0.97 7.66 18.55
C HIS A 178 -0.52 7.30 19.97
N LYS A 179 0.39 6.35 20.12
CA LYS A 179 0.94 5.96 21.43
C LYS A 179 1.66 7.12 22.13
N ALA A 180 2.41 7.93 21.39
CA ALA A 180 3.08 9.09 21.93
C ALA A 180 2.10 10.16 22.41
N LEU A 181 0.99 10.38 21.66
CA LEU A 181 -0.09 11.27 22.05
C LEU A 181 -0.80 10.79 23.34
N MET A 182 -1.09 9.49 23.45
CA MET A 182 -1.68 8.93 24.65
C MET A 182 -0.76 9.11 25.88
N ALA A 183 0.52 8.83 25.74
CA ALA A 183 1.49 9.02 26.82
C ALA A 183 1.63 10.49 27.23
N GLY A 184 1.70 11.40 26.26
CA GLY A 184 1.75 12.84 26.50
C GLY A 184 0.48 13.36 27.19
N PHE A 185 -0.68 12.89 26.75
CA PHE A 185 -1.96 13.24 27.36
C PHE A 185 -2.04 12.79 28.83
N GLY A 186 -1.61 11.55 29.12
CA GLY A 186 -1.58 11.01 30.48
C GLY A 186 -0.68 11.80 31.44
N GLU A 187 0.39 12.44 30.92
CA GLU A 187 1.25 13.34 31.71
C GLU A 187 0.85 14.82 31.66
N GLY A 188 -0.24 15.18 30.98
CA GLY A 188 -0.66 16.58 30.84
C GLY A 188 0.29 17.42 29.98
N ALA A 189 1.03 16.81 29.06
CA ALA A 189 2.02 17.48 28.23
C ALA A 189 1.36 18.40 27.20
N ARG A 190 1.89 19.61 27.03
CA ARG A 190 1.46 20.55 25.98
C ARG A 190 2.00 20.23 24.59
N TYR A 191 3.15 19.52 24.53
CA TYR A 191 3.86 19.18 23.30
C TYR A 191 4.37 17.75 23.39
N ILE A 192 4.37 17.06 22.27
CA ILE A 192 4.96 15.74 22.14
C ILE A 192 6.45 15.90 21.79
N THR A 193 7.29 15.49 22.71
CA THR A 193 8.76 15.56 22.59
C THR A 193 9.34 14.16 22.24
N ASP A 194 10.65 14.12 22.01
CA ASP A 194 11.41 12.88 21.81
C ASP A 194 11.17 11.81 22.91
N LYS A 195 10.95 12.23 24.17
CA LYS A 195 10.63 11.34 25.29
C LYS A 195 9.44 10.43 24.97
N TYR A 196 8.34 10.99 24.50
CA TYR A 196 7.10 10.24 24.21
C TYR A 196 7.23 9.32 23.01
N ILE A 197 8.01 9.73 22.01
CA ILE A 197 8.29 8.84 20.85
C ILE A 197 9.17 7.67 21.29
N ARG A 198 10.16 7.87 22.15
CA ARG A 198 10.96 6.75 22.72
C ARG A 198 10.09 5.77 23.48
N PHE A 199 9.17 6.27 24.28
CA PHE A 199 8.20 5.42 24.98
C PHE A 199 7.36 4.61 24.00
N ALA A 200 6.77 5.27 23.00
CA ALA A 200 5.96 4.61 21.97
C ALA A 200 6.74 3.54 21.19
N VAL A 201 8.00 3.81 20.85
CA VAL A 201 8.87 2.84 20.17
C VAL A 201 9.16 1.63 21.06
N ALA A 202 9.46 1.87 22.35
CA ALA A 202 9.72 0.79 23.31
C ALA A 202 8.50 -0.12 23.52
N ASP A 203 7.30 0.45 23.43
CA ASP A 203 6.03 -0.27 23.60
C ASP A 203 5.52 -0.94 22.30
N THR A 204 6.19 -0.73 21.18
CA THR A 204 5.73 -1.26 19.88
C THR A 204 6.63 -2.38 19.39
N GLU A 205 6.13 -3.63 19.36
CA GLU A 205 6.87 -4.81 18.89
C GLU A 205 7.36 -4.70 17.46
N SER A 206 6.55 -4.14 16.56
CA SER A 206 6.91 -3.94 15.15
C SER A 206 8.10 -3.00 14.95
N ALA A 207 8.33 -2.07 15.87
CA ALA A 207 9.52 -1.20 15.88
C ALA A 207 10.73 -1.90 16.52
N ARG A 208 10.51 -2.79 17.49
CA ARG A 208 11.57 -3.59 18.15
C ARG A 208 12.20 -4.59 17.18
N ALA A 209 11.42 -5.31 16.40
CA ALA A 209 11.91 -6.31 15.45
C ALA A 209 12.88 -5.72 14.41
N ARG A 210 12.65 -4.48 13.98
CA ARG A 210 13.52 -3.80 13.00
C ARG A 210 14.83 -3.28 13.57
N SER A 211 14.90 -3.00 14.88
CA SER A 211 16.14 -2.57 15.54
C SER A 211 17.04 -3.75 15.95
N GLY A 212 16.45 -4.93 16.17
CA GLY A 212 17.16 -6.13 16.63
C GLY A 212 17.95 -6.86 15.54
N THR A 213 17.44 -6.89 14.30
CA THR A 213 18.05 -7.66 13.20
C THR A 213 19.41 -7.12 12.74
N VAL A 214 19.61 -5.82 12.77
CA VAL A 214 20.91 -5.21 12.38
C VAL A 214 21.99 -5.55 13.42
N ARG A 215 21.67 -5.50 14.70
CA ARG A 215 22.63 -5.80 15.78
C ARG A 215 23.07 -7.27 15.81
N LEU A 216 22.15 -8.17 15.48
CA LEU A 216 22.44 -9.62 15.47
C LEU A 216 23.34 -10.02 14.28
N HIS A 217 23.23 -9.36 13.13
CA HIS A 217 24.12 -9.60 11.99
C HIS A 217 25.55 -9.15 12.28
N TRP A 218 25.76 -8.00 12.89
CA TRP A 218 27.09 -7.52 13.26
C TRP A 218 27.74 -8.38 14.33
N LEU A 219 26.98 -8.88 15.30
CA LEU A 219 27.48 -9.81 16.33
C LEU A 219 27.88 -11.18 15.71
N ARG A 220 27.09 -11.70 14.78
CA ARG A 220 27.43 -12.95 14.07
C ARG A 220 28.66 -12.79 13.16
N LEU A 221 28.79 -11.66 12.48
CA LEU A 221 29.96 -11.37 11.65
C LEU A 221 31.22 -11.23 12.52
N GLY A 222 31.15 -10.54 13.64
CA GLY A 222 32.24 -10.42 14.62
C GLY A 222 32.68 -11.76 15.21
N ALA A 223 31.73 -12.63 15.58
CA ALA A 223 32.03 -13.98 16.08
C ALA A 223 32.68 -14.86 15.00
N LEU A 224 32.25 -14.77 13.75
CA LEU A 224 32.83 -15.51 12.64
C LEU A 224 34.28 -15.09 12.36
N LEU A 225 34.55 -13.78 12.36
CA LEU A 225 35.89 -13.22 12.21
C LEU A 225 36.82 -13.61 13.36
N ALA A 226 36.33 -13.63 14.60
CA ALA A 226 37.10 -14.07 15.77
C ALA A 226 37.46 -15.58 15.67
N LEU A 227 36.54 -16.43 15.22
CA LEU A 227 36.80 -17.86 14.98
C LEU A 227 37.83 -18.09 13.88
N LEU A 228 37.76 -17.32 12.79
CA LEU A 228 38.74 -17.41 11.70
C LEU A 228 40.15 -16.96 12.17
N ALA A 229 40.22 -15.90 12.98
CA ALA A 229 41.50 -15.45 13.53
C ALA A 229 42.11 -16.48 14.52
N ALA A 230 41.28 -17.11 15.35
CA ALA A 230 41.72 -18.16 16.26
C ALA A 230 42.22 -19.41 15.52
N SER A 231 41.52 -19.82 14.45
CA SER A 231 41.97 -20.97 13.65
C SER A 231 43.27 -20.69 12.86
N ALA A 232 43.44 -19.47 12.35
CA ALA A 232 44.69 -19.08 11.69
C ALA A 232 45.86 -19.05 12.68
N SER A 233 45.66 -18.55 13.91
CA SER A 233 46.70 -18.54 14.96
C SER A 233 47.07 -19.93 15.38
N ALA A 234 46.14 -20.87 15.48
CA ALA A 234 46.41 -22.28 15.81
C ALA A 234 47.22 -23.00 14.71
N LEU A 235 46.92 -22.71 13.48
CA LEU A 235 47.67 -23.27 12.32
C LEU A 235 49.12 -22.77 12.24
N VAL A 236 49.34 -21.48 12.54
CA VAL A 236 50.69 -20.89 12.61
C VAL A 236 51.47 -21.52 13.77
N TRP A 237 50.86 -21.73 14.89
CA TRP A 237 51.50 -22.33 16.06
C TRP A 237 51.88 -23.81 15.85
N ALA A 238 50.99 -24.58 15.16
CA ALA A 238 51.24 -25.98 14.81
C ALA A 238 52.34 -26.17 13.73
N HIS A 239 52.71 -25.15 12.99
CA HIS A 239 53.75 -25.19 11.99
C HIS A 239 55.16 -24.84 12.52
N TRP A 240 55.23 -24.32 13.79
CA TRP A 240 56.45 -23.92 14.46
C TRP A 240 56.92 -24.92 15.55
N ILE A 241 56.19 -26.01 15.77
CA ILE A 241 56.54 -27.15 16.64
C ILE A 241 56.82 -28.38 15.72
#